data_21b9ad4cfb235f4c2d13f91f8bb0812a
#
_entry.id   21b9ad4cfb235f4c2d13f91f8bb0812a
#
_cell.length_a   1.000
_cell.length_b   1.000
_cell.length_c   1.000
_cell.angle_alpha   90.00
_cell.angle_beta   90.00
_cell.angle_gamma   90.00
#
_symmetry.space_group_name_H-M   'P 1'
#
loop_
_entity.id
_entity.type
_entity.pdbx_description
1 polymer ?
#
loop_
_entity_poly.entity_id
_entity_poly.type
_entity_poly.pdbx_seq_one_letter_code
_entity_poly.pdbx_strand_id
1 'polypeptide(L)'
;MNSIMESLYHRKSVRVYEDRPVSDELKNEILDAAMQAPSAGCQQLYTILDITDQNLKDALAETCDHQPFIAKAPVVLVFCADCKKWYDTYLEADCEPRLPGAGDLMLAVTDAVIAAQNAVVAAES
;
A
#
# COMPACT_ATOMS: atom_id res chain seq x y z
N MET A 1 -18.87 4.89 21.30
CA MET A 1 -17.89 5.21 20.27
C MET A 1 -18.43 4.61 18.97
N ASN A 2 -18.22 5.20 17.81
CA ASN A 2 -18.67 4.55 16.58
C ASN A 2 -17.64 3.49 16.14
N SER A 3 -18.03 2.57 15.23
CA SER A 3 -17.21 1.44 14.80
C SER A 3 -15.83 1.85 14.24
N ILE A 4 -15.75 2.97 13.52
CA ILE A 4 -14.48 3.48 12.99
C ILE A 4 -13.52 3.85 14.11
N MET A 5 -14.02 4.58 15.12
CA MET A 5 -13.20 4.96 16.27
C MET A 5 -12.78 3.72 17.07
N GLU A 6 -13.66 2.73 17.20
CA GLU A 6 -13.33 1.47 17.86
C GLU A 6 -12.21 0.73 17.13
N SER A 7 -12.27 0.61 15.80
CA SER A 7 -11.20 0.00 15.00
C SER A 7 -9.86 0.72 15.18
N LEU A 8 -9.85 2.05 15.15
CA LEU A 8 -8.62 2.83 15.33
C LEU A 8 -7.99 2.64 16.74
N TYR A 9 -8.80 2.57 17.78
CA TYR A 9 -8.31 2.40 19.16
C TYR A 9 -7.90 0.96 19.49
N HIS A 10 -8.54 -0.04 18.87
CA HIS A 10 -8.26 -1.45 19.13
C HIS A 10 -7.21 -2.04 18.18
N ARG A 11 -6.82 -1.32 17.11
CA ARG A 11 -5.82 -1.77 16.17
C ARG A 11 -4.50 -2.12 16.86
N LYS A 12 -3.94 -3.25 16.52
CA LYS A 12 -2.64 -3.70 17.02
C LYS A 12 -1.85 -4.41 15.93
N SER A 13 -0.54 -4.47 16.08
CA SER A 13 0.32 -5.25 15.19
C SER A 13 0.17 -6.74 15.48
N VAL A 14 -0.42 -7.47 14.54
CA VAL A 14 -0.58 -8.93 14.60
C VAL A 14 0.48 -9.57 13.69
N ARG A 15 1.16 -10.59 14.19
CA ARG A 15 2.24 -11.30 13.47
C ARG A 15 2.03 -12.81 13.45
N VAL A 16 0.87 -13.26 13.86
CA VAL A 16 0.43 -14.66 13.82
C VAL A 16 -0.89 -14.69 13.07
N TYR A 17 -0.97 -15.51 12.05
CA TYR A 17 -2.12 -15.59 11.16
C TYR A 17 -2.80 -16.94 11.30
N GLU A 18 -4.10 -16.96 11.02
CA GLU A 18 -4.84 -18.19 10.85
C GLU A 18 -4.40 -18.89 9.54
N ASP A 19 -4.45 -20.21 9.52
CA ASP A 19 -4.23 -20.99 8.29
C ASP A 19 -5.51 -20.97 7.42
N ARG A 20 -5.82 -19.77 6.93
CA ARG A 20 -7.01 -19.51 6.12
C ARG A 20 -6.66 -18.48 5.04
N PRO A 21 -6.97 -18.75 3.77
CA PRO A 21 -6.77 -17.77 2.72
C PRO A 21 -7.73 -16.57 2.90
N VAL A 22 -7.29 -15.40 2.47
CA VAL A 22 -8.16 -14.24 2.28
C VAL A 22 -8.74 -14.35 0.86
N SER A 23 -10.06 -14.17 0.72
CA SER A 23 -10.69 -14.22 -0.60
C SER A 23 -10.26 -13.05 -1.48
N ASP A 24 -10.34 -13.22 -2.79
CA ASP A 24 -10.02 -12.14 -3.73
C ASP A 24 -11.01 -10.96 -3.59
N GLU A 25 -12.26 -11.23 -3.24
CA GLU A 25 -13.26 -10.18 -2.98
C GLU A 25 -12.83 -9.30 -1.81
N LEU A 26 -12.49 -9.88 -0.66
CA LEU A 26 -12.02 -9.13 0.51
C LEU A 26 -10.72 -8.37 0.23
N LYS A 27 -9.79 -9.01 -0.49
CA LYS A 27 -8.55 -8.34 -0.89
C LYS A 27 -8.83 -7.13 -1.77
N ASN A 28 -9.74 -7.25 -2.73
CA ASN A 28 -10.13 -6.14 -3.61
C ASN A 28 -10.83 -5.02 -2.84
N GLU A 29 -11.70 -5.33 -1.88
CA GLU A 29 -12.31 -4.32 -1.00
C GLU A 29 -11.25 -3.51 -0.23
N ILE A 30 -10.19 -4.17 0.27
CA ILE A 30 -9.07 -3.51 0.95
C ILE A 30 -8.30 -2.61 -0.03
N LEU A 31 -8.04 -3.08 -1.26
CA LEU A 31 -7.36 -2.30 -2.29
C LEU A 31 -8.19 -1.10 -2.74
N ASP A 32 -9.50 -1.28 -2.93
CA ASP A 32 -10.42 -0.20 -3.27
C ASP A 32 -10.46 0.87 -2.16
N ALA A 33 -10.49 0.45 -0.90
CA ALA A 33 -10.43 1.37 0.23
C ALA A 33 -9.09 2.15 0.26
N ALA A 34 -7.97 1.50 -0.06
CA ALA A 34 -6.68 2.17 -0.20
C ALA A 34 -6.71 3.26 -1.27
N MET A 35 -7.32 2.97 -2.42
CA MET A 35 -7.43 3.91 -3.54
C MET A 35 -8.40 5.07 -3.28
N GLN A 36 -9.28 4.98 -2.28
CA GLN A 36 -10.13 6.09 -1.83
C GLN A 36 -9.39 7.10 -0.94
N ALA A 37 -8.13 6.83 -0.59
CA ALA A 37 -7.33 7.76 0.20
C ALA A 37 -7.14 9.10 -0.53
N PRO A 38 -7.19 10.24 0.18
CA PRO A 38 -6.86 11.53 -0.44
C PRO A 38 -5.40 11.55 -0.89
N SER A 39 -5.13 12.22 -2.00
CA SER A 39 -3.79 12.38 -2.53
C SER A 39 -3.53 13.79 -3.04
N ALA A 40 -2.28 14.19 -3.12
CA ALA A 40 -1.89 15.51 -3.61
C ALA A 40 -2.37 15.71 -5.05
N GLY A 41 -3.26 16.69 -5.26
CA GLY A 41 -3.85 16.99 -6.58
C GLY A 41 -4.59 15.81 -7.23
N CYS A 42 -5.09 14.85 -6.45
CA CYS A 42 -5.70 13.60 -6.93
C CYS A 42 -4.76 12.78 -7.84
N GLN A 43 -3.46 12.92 -7.70
CA GLN A 43 -2.49 12.26 -8.58
C GLN A 43 -2.21 10.81 -8.19
N GLN A 44 -2.52 10.41 -6.95
CA GLN A 44 -2.26 9.05 -6.45
C GLN A 44 -0.81 8.61 -6.73
N LEU A 45 0.15 9.35 -6.19
CA LEU A 45 1.59 9.19 -6.43
C LEU A 45 2.15 7.93 -5.75
N TYR A 46 1.47 6.81 -5.90
CA TYR A 46 1.87 5.51 -5.36
C TYR A 46 1.53 4.38 -6.33
N THR A 47 2.21 3.28 -6.14
CA THR A 47 1.90 1.99 -6.77
C THR A 47 1.76 0.95 -5.67
N ILE A 48 0.73 0.13 -5.73
CA ILE A 48 0.49 -0.96 -4.78
C ILE A 48 0.83 -2.28 -5.49
N LEU A 49 1.76 -3.04 -4.92
CA LEU A 49 2.13 -4.35 -5.41
C LEU A 49 1.49 -5.42 -4.53
N ASP A 50 0.68 -6.30 -5.13
CA ASP A 50 0.15 -7.50 -4.50
C ASP A 50 1.16 -8.65 -4.71
N ILE A 51 1.86 -9.03 -3.66
CA ILE A 51 2.91 -10.05 -3.71
C ILE A 51 2.29 -11.43 -3.51
N THR A 52 2.09 -12.14 -4.59
CA THR A 52 1.50 -13.49 -4.59
C THR A 52 2.53 -14.63 -4.69
N ASP A 53 3.72 -14.34 -5.22
CA ASP A 53 4.80 -15.33 -5.35
C ASP A 53 5.45 -15.60 -4.00
N GLN A 54 5.52 -16.88 -3.61
CA GLN A 54 6.07 -17.28 -2.31
C GLN A 54 7.58 -16.99 -2.19
N ASN A 55 8.35 -17.12 -3.27
CA ASN A 55 9.78 -16.82 -3.22
C ASN A 55 10.02 -15.33 -2.97
N LEU A 56 9.16 -14.45 -3.51
CA LEU A 56 9.22 -13.01 -3.22
C LEU A 56 8.82 -12.71 -1.77
N LYS A 57 7.81 -13.39 -1.22
CA LYS A 57 7.46 -13.26 0.20
C LYS A 57 8.59 -13.70 1.11
N ASP A 58 9.26 -14.80 0.78
CA ASP A 58 10.42 -15.31 1.52
C ASP A 58 11.59 -14.32 1.46
N ALA A 59 11.87 -13.76 0.28
CA ALA A 59 12.89 -12.73 0.10
C ALA A 59 12.57 -11.45 0.89
N LEU A 60 11.30 -11.01 0.89
CA LEU A 60 10.85 -9.87 1.69
C LEU A 60 11.00 -10.15 3.19
N ALA A 61 10.65 -11.34 3.66
CA ALA A 61 10.82 -11.73 5.06
C ALA A 61 12.29 -11.61 5.49
N GLU A 62 13.23 -11.98 4.63
CA GLU A 62 14.65 -11.91 4.88
C GLU A 62 15.18 -10.47 4.83
N THR A 63 14.83 -9.73 3.77
CA THR A 63 15.34 -8.37 3.55
C THR A 63 14.68 -7.32 4.45
N CYS A 64 13.48 -7.60 4.98
CA CYS A 64 12.77 -6.75 5.94
C CYS A 64 13.09 -7.17 7.39
N ASP A 65 14.36 -7.17 7.75
CA ASP A 65 14.84 -7.40 9.11
C ASP A 65 14.54 -8.81 9.69
N HIS A 66 14.66 -9.84 8.84
CA HIS A 66 14.46 -11.25 9.21
C HIS A 66 13.10 -11.50 9.90
N GLN A 67 12.02 -11.05 9.28
CA GLN A 67 10.67 -11.14 9.83
C GLN A 67 9.86 -12.28 9.17
N PRO A 68 9.92 -13.52 9.68
CA PRO A 68 9.32 -14.70 9.02
C PRO A 68 7.79 -14.65 8.92
N PHE A 69 7.11 -13.79 9.69
CA PHE A 69 5.67 -13.64 9.56
C PHE A 69 5.24 -13.03 8.22
N ILE A 70 6.13 -12.26 7.54
CA ILE A 70 5.85 -11.71 6.20
C ILE A 70 5.64 -12.85 5.20
N ALA A 71 6.53 -13.86 5.22
CA ALA A 71 6.41 -15.02 4.34
C ALA A 71 5.13 -15.85 4.58
N LYS A 72 4.61 -15.82 5.81
CA LYS A 72 3.41 -16.56 6.24
C LYS A 72 2.11 -15.79 6.06
N ALA A 73 2.17 -14.49 5.76
CA ALA A 73 0.98 -13.67 5.60
C ALA A 73 0.17 -14.14 4.38
N PRO A 74 -1.16 -14.30 4.50
CA PRO A 74 -2.02 -14.68 3.37
C PRO A 74 -2.03 -13.59 2.29
N VAL A 75 -1.94 -12.32 2.68
CA VAL A 75 -1.83 -11.16 1.77
C VAL A 75 -0.61 -10.34 2.16
N VAL A 76 0.20 -9.97 1.18
CA VAL A 76 1.33 -9.05 1.35
C VAL A 76 1.21 -7.95 0.30
N LEU A 77 1.00 -6.71 0.77
CA LEU A 77 0.91 -5.53 -0.07
C LEU A 77 2.12 -4.63 0.17
N VAL A 78 2.76 -4.19 -0.91
CA VAL A 78 3.86 -3.22 -0.85
C VAL A 78 3.40 -1.91 -1.46
N PHE A 79 3.40 -0.85 -0.66
CA PHE A 79 3.04 0.50 -1.08
C PHE A 79 4.30 1.25 -1.46
N CYS A 80 4.46 1.51 -2.75
CA CYS A 80 5.61 2.20 -3.31
C CYS A 80 5.28 3.67 -3.54
N ALA A 81 6.14 4.58 -3.08
CA ALA A 81 6.10 5.98 -3.51
C ALA A 81 6.49 6.05 -5.00
N ASP A 82 5.61 6.58 -5.86
CA ASP A 82 5.77 6.59 -7.30
C ASP A 82 5.48 7.96 -7.89
N CYS A 83 6.46 8.84 -7.81
CA CYS A 83 6.38 10.17 -8.43
C CYS A 83 6.74 10.13 -9.94
N LYS A 84 7.27 9.02 -10.45
CA LYS A 84 7.72 8.90 -11.84
C LYS A 84 6.57 8.66 -12.81
N LYS A 85 5.49 7.98 -12.40
CA LYS A 85 4.39 7.59 -13.29
C LYS A 85 3.78 8.76 -14.07
N TRP A 86 3.59 9.92 -13.42
CA TRP A 86 3.07 11.10 -14.09
C TRP A 86 4.10 11.75 -15.01
N TYR A 87 5.38 11.72 -14.63
CA TYR A 87 6.43 12.18 -15.50
C TYR A 87 6.44 11.39 -16.82
N ASP A 88 6.38 10.07 -16.73
CA ASP A 88 6.33 9.19 -17.90
C ASP A 88 5.05 9.42 -18.73
N THR A 89 3.88 9.55 -18.05
CA THR A 89 2.60 9.84 -18.71
C THR A 89 2.63 11.17 -19.47
N TYR A 90 3.24 12.21 -18.91
CA TYR A 90 3.38 13.49 -19.60
C TYR A 90 4.31 13.41 -20.81
N LEU A 91 5.39 12.63 -20.73
CA LEU A 91 6.27 12.40 -21.89
C LEU A 91 5.53 11.66 -23.02
N GLU A 92 4.72 10.66 -22.69
CA GLU A 92 3.89 9.93 -23.66
C GLU A 92 2.80 10.80 -24.29
N ALA A 93 2.39 11.87 -23.60
CA ALA A 93 1.42 12.86 -24.10
C ALA A 93 2.07 14.05 -24.80
N ASP A 94 3.31 13.92 -25.30
CA ASP A 94 4.09 14.96 -25.97
C ASP A 94 4.24 16.26 -25.15
N CYS A 95 4.25 16.16 -23.81
CA CYS A 95 4.51 17.28 -22.92
C CYS A 95 6.01 17.34 -22.56
N GLU A 96 6.43 18.50 -22.06
CA GLU A 96 7.78 18.73 -21.55
C GLU A 96 7.74 18.92 -20.01
N PRO A 97 7.54 17.86 -19.20
CA PRO A 97 7.49 17.99 -17.76
C PRO A 97 8.88 18.27 -17.20
N ARG A 98 8.93 19.06 -16.11
CA ARG A 98 10.15 19.15 -15.32
C ARG A 98 10.48 17.78 -14.70
N LEU A 99 11.75 17.54 -14.46
CA LEU A 99 12.18 16.33 -13.71
C LEU A 99 11.59 16.34 -12.27
N PRO A 100 11.11 15.18 -11.78
CA PRO A 100 10.71 15.06 -10.39
C PRO A 100 11.86 15.40 -9.44
N GLY A 101 11.56 16.11 -8.37
CA GLY A 101 12.51 16.51 -7.33
C GLY A 101 12.15 15.97 -5.96
N ALA A 102 12.86 16.41 -4.94
CA ALA A 102 12.65 15.99 -3.56
C ALA A 102 11.22 16.27 -3.05
N GLY A 103 10.61 17.39 -3.48
CA GLY A 103 9.23 17.72 -3.12
C GLY A 103 8.23 16.70 -3.70
N ASP A 104 8.42 16.25 -4.93
CA ASP A 104 7.57 15.23 -5.54
C ASP A 104 7.71 13.88 -4.83
N LEU A 105 8.92 13.51 -4.42
CA LEU A 105 9.15 12.30 -3.63
C LEU A 105 8.46 12.38 -2.26
N MET A 106 8.53 13.52 -1.58
CA MET A 106 7.84 13.71 -0.30
C MET A 106 6.32 13.59 -0.44
N LEU A 107 5.74 14.16 -1.49
CA LEU A 107 4.32 13.99 -1.79
C LEU A 107 3.97 12.52 -2.06
N ALA A 108 4.79 11.83 -2.87
CA ALA A 108 4.57 10.43 -3.20
C ALA A 108 4.66 9.52 -1.97
N VAL A 109 5.62 9.77 -1.07
CA VAL A 109 5.73 9.04 0.21
C VAL A 109 4.48 9.28 1.07
N THR A 110 4.03 10.53 1.15
CA THR A 110 2.82 10.89 1.92
C THR A 110 1.58 10.19 1.37
N ASP A 111 1.37 10.24 0.05
CA ASP A 111 0.25 9.59 -0.62
C ASP A 111 0.27 8.06 -0.39
N ALA A 112 1.44 7.43 -0.52
CA ALA A 112 1.61 5.99 -0.29
C ALA A 112 1.25 5.60 1.16
N VAL A 113 1.70 6.38 2.15
CA VAL A 113 1.43 6.13 3.57
C VAL A 113 -0.05 6.31 3.90
N ILE A 114 -0.71 7.33 3.35
CA ILE A 114 -2.14 7.55 3.58
C ILE A 114 -2.97 6.42 2.95
N ALA A 115 -2.63 5.99 1.73
CA ALA A 115 -3.27 4.85 1.08
C ALA A 115 -3.07 3.55 1.88
N ALA A 116 -1.86 3.30 2.37
CA ALA A 116 -1.56 2.16 3.22
C ALA A 116 -2.38 2.18 4.53
N GLN A 117 -2.54 3.36 5.14
CA GLN A 117 -3.35 3.49 6.36
C GLN A 117 -4.83 3.20 6.10
N ASN A 118 -5.38 3.61 4.96
CA ASN A 118 -6.74 3.25 4.57
C ASN A 118 -6.88 1.72 4.41
N ALA A 119 -5.91 1.05 3.77
CA ALA A 119 -5.90 -0.40 3.66
C ALA A 119 -5.88 -1.09 5.03
N VAL A 120 -5.08 -0.57 5.98
CA VAL A 120 -5.02 -1.10 7.35
C VAL A 120 -6.38 -0.97 8.04
N VAL A 121 -7.03 0.18 7.96
CA VAL A 121 -8.36 0.40 8.57
C VAL A 121 -9.40 -0.53 7.94
N ALA A 122 -9.38 -0.70 6.61
CA ALA A 122 -10.29 -1.61 5.91
C ALA A 122 -10.05 -3.08 6.30
N ALA A 123 -8.79 -3.49 6.44
CA ALA A 123 -8.45 -4.86 6.82
C ALA A 123 -8.81 -5.19 8.28
N GLU A 124 -8.95 -4.20 9.14
CA GLU A 124 -9.31 -4.35 10.57
C GLU A 124 -10.82 -4.20 10.82
N SER A 125 -11.60 -3.80 9.83
CA SER A 125 -13.05 -3.59 9.96
C SER A 125 -13.85 -4.86 9.67
#